data_7ed8e36207ab7d9a4c6c9c85255613be
#
_entry.id   7ed8e36207ab7d9a4c6c9c85255613be
#
_cell.length_a   1.000
_cell.length_b   1.000
_cell.length_c   1.000
_cell.angle_alpha   90.00
_cell.angle_beta   90.00
_cell.angle_gamma   90.00
#
_symmetry.space_group_name_H-M   'P 1'
#
loop_
_entity.id
_entity.type
_entity.pdbx_description
1 polymer ?
#
loop_
_entity_poly.entity_id
_entity_poly.type
_entity_poly.pdbx_seq_one_letter_code
_entity_poly.pdbx_strand_id
1 'polypeptide(L)'
;KAVEDIDNNDYYQPNTVPEVLKNFINNNYPQATIVDIEIEKGITEIDILHDNKAKELHFNNANEWLYTTWGVKEREIQEIADKVKAANPGFHIDDIDYKESADNSKVYIFELEQGDNERQVTVDMDGNIIG
;
A
#
# COMPACT_ATOMS: atom_id res chain seq x y z
N LYS A 1 5.99 -4.22 -25.90
CA LYS A 1 5.58 -3.68 -25.52
C LYS A 1 4.82 -3.52 -25.54
N ALA A 2 4.74 -3.67 -25.79
CA ALA A 2 4.11 -3.37 -25.62
C ALA A 2 3.33 -3.15 -25.83
N VAL A 3 2.87 -3.16 -26.17
CA VAL A 3 2.14 -2.84 -26.19
C VAL A 3 1.51 -2.36 -26.56
N GLU A 4 1.17 -2.08 -26.98
CA GLU A 4 0.61 -1.46 -27.11
C GLU A 4 -0.07 -0.83 -27.10
N ASP A 5 -0.36 -0.54 -27.77
CA ASP A 5 -0.89 0.35 -27.72
C ASP A 5 -1.37 0.66 -27.14
N ILE A 6 -1.74 0.60 -28.22
CA ILE A 6 -2.15 0.91 -26.91
C ILE A 6 -1.67 2.20 -26.39
N ASP A 7 -2.41 2.79 -25.51
CA ASP A 7 -1.91 3.92 -24.78
C ASP A 7 -0.70 3.50 -23.97
N ASN A 8 0.48 3.88 -24.40
CA ASN A 8 1.72 3.43 -23.77
C ASN A 8 2.07 4.19 -22.52
N ASN A 9 1.31 5.24 -22.19
CA ASN A 9 1.61 6.04 -21.00
C ASN A 9 1.34 5.31 -19.72
N ASP A 10 0.53 4.27 -19.78
CA ASP A 10 0.17 3.48 -18.61
C ASP A 10 1.10 2.31 -18.38
N TYR A 11 2.11 2.14 -19.24
CA TYR A 11 2.99 0.99 -19.11
C TYR A 11 4.32 1.38 -18.50
N TYR A 12 4.85 0.46 -17.70
CA TYR A 12 6.15 0.63 -17.08
C TYR A 12 7.24 0.78 -18.12
N GLN A 13 8.03 1.83 -17.98
CA GLN A 13 9.17 2.09 -18.82
C GLN A 13 10.43 2.09 -17.93
N PRO A 14 11.25 1.03 -17.97
CA PRO A 14 12.40 0.93 -17.05
C PRO A 14 13.31 2.15 -17.09
N ASN A 15 13.44 2.78 -18.25
CA ASN A 15 14.34 3.92 -18.40
C ASN A 15 13.79 5.22 -17.83
N THR A 16 12.51 5.22 -17.40
CA THR A 16 11.91 6.43 -16.88
C THR A 16 11.92 6.49 -15.36
N VAL A 17 12.36 5.43 -14.70
CA VAL A 17 12.43 5.43 -13.25
C VAL A 17 13.72 6.12 -12.81
N PRO A 18 13.65 7.24 -12.08
CA PRO A 18 14.84 7.91 -11.61
C PRO A 18 15.72 7.00 -10.77
N GLU A 19 17.03 7.19 -10.89
CA GLU A 19 17.99 6.33 -10.20
C GLU A 19 17.80 6.38 -8.68
N VAL A 20 17.47 7.55 -8.14
CA VAL A 20 17.29 7.69 -6.69
C VAL A 20 16.14 6.80 -6.20
N LEU A 21 15.08 6.65 -7.00
CA LEU A 21 13.96 5.80 -6.63
C LEU A 21 14.33 4.33 -6.75
N LYS A 22 15.08 3.96 -7.78
CA LYS A 22 15.57 2.58 -7.90
C LYS A 22 16.44 2.21 -6.72
N ASN A 23 17.32 3.11 -6.29
CA ASN A 23 18.19 2.86 -5.16
C ASN A 23 17.41 2.71 -3.87
N PHE A 24 16.38 3.55 -3.68
CA PHE A 24 15.52 3.43 -2.51
C PHE A 24 14.86 2.06 -2.47
N ILE A 25 14.31 1.63 -3.60
CA ILE A 25 13.63 0.34 -3.68
C ILE A 25 14.61 -0.80 -3.39
N ASN A 26 15.79 -0.76 -3.98
CA ASN A 26 16.78 -1.82 -3.77
C ASN A 26 17.22 -1.90 -2.31
N ASN A 27 17.31 -0.76 -1.64
CA ASN A 27 17.79 -0.72 -0.26
C ASN A 27 16.73 -1.13 0.74
N ASN A 28 15.46 -0.84 0.46
CA ASN A 28 14.38 -1.06 1.41
C ASN A 28 13.49 -2.24 1.08
N TYR A 29 13.46 -2.64 -0.19
CA TYR A 29 12.65 -3.77 -0.67
C TYR A 29 13.53 -4.62 -1.57
N PRO A 30 14.56 -5.27 -1.01
CA PRO A 30 15.55 -6.01 -1.83
C PRO A 30 14.87 -7.10 -2.64
N GLN A 31 15.34 -7.24 -3.88
CA GLN A 31 14.83 -8.23 -4.84
C GLN A 31 13.42 -7.93 -5.33
N ALA A 32 12.92 -6.70 -5.10
CA ALA A 32 11.62 -6.29 -5.62
C ALA A 32 11.70 -6.13 -7.13
N THR A 33 10.57 -6.41 -7.79
CA THR A 33 10.39 -6.15 -9.21
C THR A 33 9.50 -4.93 -9.36
N ILE A 34 9.95 -3.93 -10.11
CA ILE A 34 9.13 -2.75 -10.40
C ILE A 34 8.15 -3.13 -11.51
N VAL A 35 6.86 -2.94 -11.25
CA VAL A 35 5.80 -3.34 -12.17
C VAL A 35 5.27 -2.15 -12.95
N ASP A 36 5.16 -0.99 -12.30
CA ASP A 36 4.55 0.17 -12.93
C ASP A 36 5.01 1.44 -12.21
N ILE A 37 4.92 2.56 -12.90
CA ILE A 37 5.19 3.87 -12.32
C ILE A 37 4.17 4.85 -12.87
N GLU A 38 3.56 5.64 -11.98
CA GLU A 38 2.62 6.70 -12.33
C GLU A 38 3.03 7.96 -11.63
N ILE A 39 2.89 9.09 -12.34
CA ILE A 39 3.15 10.40 -11.74
C ILE A 39 1.89 11.22 -11.94
N GLU A 40 1.32 11.69 -10.83
CA GLU A 40 0.09 12.47 -10.88
C GLU A 40 0.13 13.53 -9.80
N LYS A 41 -0.05 14.79 -10.20
CA LYS A 41 -0.15 15.92 -9.27
C LYS A 41 1.04 16.00 -8.31
N GLY A 42 2.23 15.72 -8.85
CA GLY A 42 3.45 15.84 -8.06
C GLY A 42 3.77 14.63 -7.19
N ILE A 43 2.91 13.60 -7.21
CA ILE A 43 3.14 12.38 -6.45
C ILE A 43 3.55 11.29 -7.43
N THR A 44 4.60 10.57 -7.10
CA THR A 44 5.04 9.42 -7.88
C THR A 44 4.63 8.17 -7.12
N GLU A 45 3.87 7.32 -7.79
CA GLU A 45 3.51 6.02 -7.25
C GLU A 45 4.25 4.94 -8.03
N ILE A 46 4.95 4.06 -7.32
CA ILE A 46 5.62 2.93 -7.94
C ILE A 46 5.03 1.65 -7.38
N ASP A 47 4.55 0.80 -8.28
CA ASP A 47 4.03 -0.51 -7.90
C ASP A 47 5.15 -1.52 -8.04
N ILE A 48 5.36 -2.31 -6.99
CA ILE A 48 6.39 -3.34 -6.99
C ILE A 48 5.78 -4.67 -6.58
N LEU A 49 6.48 -5.75 -6.95
CA LEU A 49 6.20 -7.07 -6.42
C LEU A 49 7.36 -7.43 -5.53
N HIS A 50 7.08 -7.71 -4.25
CA HIS A 50 8.11 -7.97 -3.26
C HIS A 50 7.55 -8.95 -2.24
N ASP A 51 8.26 -10.05 -1.98
CA ASP A 51 7.85 -11.10 -1.03
C ASP A 51 6.43 -11.59 -1.33
N ASN A 52 6.12 -11.77 -2.60
CA ASN A 52 4.82 -12.24 -3.09
C ASN A 52 3.67 -11.29 -2.77
N LYS A 53 3.98 -10.01 -2.56
CA LYS A 53 2.95 -9.01 -2.31
C LYS A 53 3.09 -7.86 -3.30
N ALA A 54 1.94 -7.39 -3.78
CA ALA A 54 1.89 -6.20 -4.62
C ALA A 54 1.88 -4.99 -3.68
N LYS A 55 2.92 -4.18 -3.74
CA LYS A 55 3.11 -3.05 -2.86
C LYS A 55 3.12 -1.76 -3.65
N GLU A 56 2.56 -0.71 -3.08
CA GLU A 56 2.53 0.61 -3.70
C GLU A 56 3.41 1.55 -2.87
N LEU A 57 4.40 2.14 -3.51
CA LEU A 57 5.28 3.11 -2.87
C LEU A 57 4.92 4.50 -3.37
N HIS A 58 4.80 5.46 -2.47
CA HIS A 58 4.43 6.84 -2.79
C HIS A 58 5.57 7.77 -2.43
N PHE A 59 5.93 8.63 -3.39
CA PHE A 59 7.02 9.60 -3.23
C PHE A 59 6.49 10.99 -3.58
N ASN A 60 7.03 12.02 -2.94
CA ASN A 60 6.66 13.39 -3.26
C ASN A 60 7.43 13.86 -4.51
N ASN A 61 7.23 15.13 -4.90
CA ASN A 61 7.85 15.64 -6.12
C ASN A 61 9.37 15.89 -5.98
N ALA A 62 9.90 15.74 -4.77
CA ALA A 62 11.34 15.75 -4.53
C ALA A 62 11.90 14.34 -4.47
N ASN A 63 11.09 13.34 -4.84
CA ASN A 63 11.45 11.92 -4.84
C ASN A 63 11.76 11.41 -3.43
N GLU A 64 11.14 12.01 -2.43
CA GLU A 64 11.24 11.54 -1.05
C GLU A 64 10.11 10.58 -0.77
N TRP A 65 10.45 9.45 -0.13
CA TRP A 65 9.46 8.43 0.20
C TRP A 65 8.48 8.95 1.25
N LEU A 66 7.21 8.74 0.99
CA LEU A 66 6.13 9.13 1.91
C LEU A 66 5.59 7.93 2.66
N TYR A 67 5.20 6.88 1.95
CA TYR A 67 4.69 5.67 2.57
C TYR A 67 4.60 4.54 1.54
N THR A 68 4.48 3.32 2.07
CA THR A 68 4.21 2.13 1.28
C THR A 68 3.00 1.44 1.87
N THR A 69 2.16 0.88 1.01
CA THR A 69 0.97 0.18 1.44
C THR A 69 0.81 -1.11 0.66
N TRP A 70 0.19 -2.12 1.30
CA TRP A 70 -0.16 -3.36 0.60
C TRP A 70 -1.30 -4.04 1.32
N GLY A 71 -2.09 -4.83 0.56
CA GLY A 71 -3.20 -5.58 1.12
C GLY A 71 -2.74 -6.74 1.96
N VAL A 72 -3.45 -6.99 3.06
CA VAL A 72 -3.22 -8.16 3.90
C VAL A 72 -4.53 -8.90 4.07
N LYS A 73 -4.43 -10.20 4.35
CA LYS A 73 -5.61 -11.02 4.58
C LYS A 73 -5.86 -11.14 6.06
N GLU A 74 -7.14 -11.27 6.40
CA GLU A 74 -7.55 -11.35 7.80
C GLU A 74 -6.76 -12.42 8.55
N ARG A 75 -6.56 -13.59 7.92
CA ARG A 75 -5.86 -14.69 8.58
C ARG A 75 -4.40 -14.39 8.89
N GLU A 76 -3.80 -13.41 8.22
CA GLU A 76 -2.40 -13.04 8.50
C GLU A 76 -2.28 -12.24 9.80
N ILE A 77 -3.38 -11.61 10.23
CA ILE A 77 -3.38 -10.77 11.43
C ILE A 77 -4.63 -11.07 12.27
N GLN A 78 -4.94 -12.35 12.46
CA GLN A 78 -6.20 -12.76 13.04
C GLN A 78 -6.48 -12.14 14.41
N GLU A 79 -5.49 -12.05 15.30
CA GLU A 79 -5.70 -11.46 16.63
C GLU A 79 -6.13 -9.99 16.53
N ILE A 80 -5.49 -9.25 15.65
CA ILE A 80 -5.82 -7.85 15.45
C ILE A 80 -7.21 -7.72 14.82
N ALA A 81 -7.47 -8.56 13.82
CA ALA A 81 -8.77 -8.56 13.15
C ALA A 81 -9.90 -8.85 14.15
N ASP A 82 -9.67 -9.78 15.07
CA ASP A 82 -10.67 -10.12 16.07
C ASP A 82 -10.97 -8.93 17.00
N LYS A 83 -9.93 -8.16 17.36
CA LYS A 83 -10.13 -6.97 18.18
C LYS A 83 -10.98 -5.93 17.45
N VAL A 84 -10.71 -5.74 16.14
CA VAL A 84 -11.47 -4.78 15.36
C VAL A 84 -12.92 -5.21 15.24
N LYS A 85 -13.16 -6.50 15.02
CA LYS A 85 -14.54 -7.00 14.92
C LYS A 85 -15.28 -6.86 16.24
N ALA A 86 -14.60 -7.12 17.35
CA ALA A 86 -15.22 -6.98 18.67
C ALA A 86 -15.62 -5.54 18.97
N ALA A 87 -14.84 -4.57 18.49
CA ALA A 87 -15.11 -3.16 18.69
C ALA A 87 -16.15 -2.61 17.72
N ASN A 88 -16.50 -3.36 16.67
CA ASN A 88 -17.43 -2.93 15.64
C ASN A 88 -18.46 -4.00 15.38
N PRO A 89 -19.31 -4.31 16.37
CA PRO A 89 -20.26 -5.41 16.22
C PRO A 89 -21.22 -5.20 15.05
N GLY A 90 -21.45 -6.26 14.32
CA GLY A 90 -22.35 -6.21 13.16
C GLY A 90 -21.68 -5.80 11.87
N PHE A 91 -20.46 -5.29 11.93
CA PHE A 91 -19.72 -4.98 10.71
C PHE A 91 -18.88 -6.18 10.31
N HIS A 92 -18.69 -6.35 9.00
CA HIS A 92 -17.74 -7.35 8.50
C HIS A 92 -16.58 -6.63 7.85
N ILE A 93 -15.45 -7.33 7.76
CA ILE A 93 -14.24 -6.79 7.17
C ILE A 93 -14.30 -6.96 5.66
N ASP A 94 -14.20 -5.85 4.94
CA ASP A 94 -14.21 -5.86 3.48
C ASP A 94 -12.80 -5.85 2.93
N ASP A 95 -11.89 -5.12 3.58
CA ASP A 95 -10.52 -4.97 3.09
C ASP A 95 -9.62 -4.56 4.24
N ILE A 96 -8.35 -4.93 4.15
CA ILE A 96 -7.33 -4.55 5.13
C ILE A 96 -6.07 -4.17 4.37
N ASP A 97 -5.54 -2.98 4.69
CA ASP A 97 -4.25 -2.55 4.15
C ASP A 97 -3.27 -2.33 5.30
N TYR A 98 -2.03 -2.75 5.07
CA TYR A 98 -0.92 -2.36 5.92
C TYR A 98 -0.28 -1.13 5.33
N LYS A 99 0.16 -0.19 6.18
CA LYS A 99 0.80 1.04 5.71
C LYS A 99 1.97 1.37 6.62
N GLU A 100 3.14 1.56 6.01
CA GLU A 100 4.32 2.03 6.73
C GLU A 100 4.75 3.36 6.12
N SER A 101 5.10 4.31 6.97
CA SER A 101 5.29 5.69 6.55
C SER A 101 6.65 6.23 6.95
N ALA A 102 7.04 7.34 6.30
CA ALA A 102 8.34 7.96 6.52
C ALA A 102 8.53 8.47 7.95
N ASP A 103 7.45 8.72 8.68
CA ASP A 103 7.52 9.14 10.08
C ASP A 103 7.65 7.95 11.03
N ASN A 104 7.91 6.76 10.49
CA ASN A 104 8.05 5.50 11.23
C ASN A 104 6.74 4.95 11.77
N SER A 105 5.60 5.49 11.39
CA SER A 105 4.32 4.92 11.79
C SER A 105 4.04 3.66 10.97
N LYS A 106 3.41 2.67 11.60
CA LYS A 106 3.00 1.42 10.97
C LYS A 106 1.60 1.13 11.49
N VAL A 107 0.66 0.96 10.56
CA VAL A 107 -0.73 0.78 10.94
C VAL A 107 -1.40 -0.21 10.00
N TYR A 108 -2.52 -0.77 10.46
CA TYR A 108 -3.46 -1.48 9.59
C TYR A 108 -4.70 -0.63 9.44
N ILE A 109 -5.20 -0.53 8.23
CA ILE A 109 -6.39 0.24 7.90
C ILE A 109 -7.45 -0.75 7.45
N PHE A 110 -8.54 -0.83 8.22
CA PHE A 110 -9.65 -1.75 7.95
C PHE A 110 -10.79 -1.00 7.30
N GLU A 111 -11.30 -1.55 6.20
CA GLU A 111 -12.55 -1.09 5.61
C GLU A 111 -13.63 -2.06 6.09
N LEU A 112 -14.61 -1.54 6.81
CA LEU A 112 -15.68 -2.34 7.38
C LEU A 112 -17.01 -1.99 6.74
N GLU A 113 -17.92 -2.94 6.70
CA GLU A 113 -19.18 -2.78 6.00
C GLU A 113 -20.30 -3.43 6.79
N GLN A 114 -21.43 -2.74 6.84
CA GLN A 114 -22.68 -3.27 7.40
C GLN A 114 -23.83 -2.72 6.56
N GLY A 115 -24.36 -3.57 5.66
CA GLY A 115 -25.35 -3.11 4.70
C GLY A 115 -24.76 -2.00 3.82
N ASP A 116 -25.41 -0.85 3.81
CA ASP A 116 -24.95 0.30 3.04
C ASP A 116 -24.00 1.18 3.83
N ASN A 117 -23.73 0.85 5.09
CA ASN A 117 -22.85 1.64 5.94
C ASN A 117 -21.42 1.16 5.79
N GLU A 118 -20.50 2.11 5.64
CA GLU A 118 -19.08 1.82 5.54
C GLU A 118 -18.36 2.55 6.66
N ARG A 119 -17.30 1.94 7.14
CA ARG A 119 -16.50 2.50 8.23
C ARG A 119 -15.04 2.16 7.99
N GLN A 120 -14.16 3.12 8.22
CA GLN A 120 -12.74 2.89 8.16
C GLN A 120 -12.18 2.94 9.58
N VAL A 121 -11.38 1.95 9.95
CA VAL A 121 -10.79 1.86 11.28
C VAL A 121 -9.29 1.67 11.11
N THR A 122 -8.50 2.51 11.78
CA THR A 122 -7.05 2.41 11.77
C THR A 122 -6.58 1.90 13.13
N VAL A 123 -5.69 0.91 13.10
CA VAL A 123 -5.14 0.33 14.32
C VAL A 123 -3.61 0.31 14.25
N ASP A 124 -2.98 0.31 15.42
CA ASP A 124 -1.54 0.15 15.52
C ASP A 124 -1.16 -1.34 15.42
N MET A 125 0.12 -1.64 15.57
CA MET A 125 0.62 -3.00 15.42
C MET A 125 0.14 -3.93 16.52
N ASP A 126 -0.37 -3.38 17.62
CA ASP A 126 -0.91 -4.19 18.73
C ASP A 126 -2.43 -4.36 18.63
N GLY A 127 -3.05 -3.73 17.63
CA GLY A 127 -4.49 -3.81 17.46
C GLY A 127 -5.26 -2.74 18.21
N ASN A 128 -4.59 -1.74 18.74
CA ASN A 128 -5.26 -0.62 19.39
C ASN A 128 -5.82 0.33 18.33
N ILE A 129 -7.09 0.67 18.47
CA ILE A 129 -7.75 1.56 17.51
C ILE A 129 -7.25 2.98 17.77
N ILE A 130 -6.74 3.62 16.70
CA ILE A 130 -6.18 4.97 16.78
C ILE A 130 -6.85 5.94 15.82
N GLY A 131 -7.78 5.45 15.00
CA GLY A 131 -8.49 6.34 14.09
C GLY A 131 -9.58 5.71 13.27
#